data_f54fbae35dcd6ccb875cdc222ceecab0
#
_entry.id   f54fbae35dcd6ccb875cdc222ceecab0
#
_cell.length_a   1.000
_cell.length_b   1.000
_cell.length_c   1.000
_cell.angle_alpha   90.00
_cell.angle_beta   90.00
_cell.angle_gamma   90.00
#
_symmetry.space_group_name_H-M   'P 1'
#
loop_
_entity.id
_entity.type
_entity.pdbx_description
1 polymer ?
#
loop_
_entity_poly.entity_id
_entity_poly.type
_entity_poly.pdbx_seq_one_letter_code
_entity_poly.pdbx_strand_id
1 'polypeptide(L)'
;MSAVTAASASQEHAVTVEPLAVSTVTGPLAEIMAAMDVETGRQAAYIASIPARNPLYGQPNPRLPSELSQALKKVGVQRLYSHQTAALQAARQGKDLVVVTATSSGKTLCY
;
A
#
# COMPACT_ATOMS: atom_id res chain seq x y z
N MET A 1 30.31 -6.65 -6.53
CA MET A 1 29.01 -6.66 -5.83
C MET A 1 28.48 -5.23 -5.77
N SER A 2 27.60 -4.86 -6.65
CA SER A 2 26.96 -3.53 -6.62
C SER A 2 25.54 -3.70 -6.12
N ALA A 3 25.33 -3.34 -4.86
CA ALA A 3 23.97 -3.24 -4.29
C ALA A 3 23.31 -2.02 -4.93
N VAL A 4 22.31 -2.24 -5.78
CA VAL A 4 21.44 -1.17 -6.23
C VAL A 4 20.32 -1.06 -5.22
N THR A 5 20.48 -0.17 -4.26
CA THR A 5 19.40 0.31 -3.41
C THR A 5 18.47 1.12 -4.33
N ALA A 6 17.38 0.54 -4.78
CA ALA A 6 16.28 1.32 -5.30
C ALA A 6 15.63 2.04 -4.12
N ALA A 7 16.27 3.09 -3.64
CA ALA A 7 15.64 4.05 -2.76
C ALA A 7 14.55 4.74 -3.58
N SER A 8 13.34 4.19 -3.54
CA SER A 8 12.16 5.00 -3.78
C SER A 8 12.24 6.10 -2.71
N ALA A 9 12.53 7.32 -3.14
CA ALA A 9 12.41 8.49 -2.29
C ALA A 9 10.93 8.62 -1.89
N SER A 10 10.56 7.85 -0.88
CA SER A 10 9.40 8.17 -0.09
C SER A 10 9.74 9.49 0.56
N GLN A 11 9.23 10.58 0.03
CA GLN A 11 9.08 11.79 0.82
C GLN A 11 8.35 11.34 2.08
N GLU A 12 9.09 11.21 3.16
CA GLU A 12 8.54 11.15 4.49
C GLU A 12 7.80 12.47 4.73
N HIS A 13 6.59 12.54 4.24
CA HIS A 13 5.65 13.48 4.79
C HIS A 13 5.37 12.96 6.20
N ALA A 14 5.95 13.62 7.17
CA ALA A 14 5.55 13.44 8.55
C ALA A 14 4.02 13.57 8.57
N VAL A 15 3.34 12.44 8.75
CA VAL A 15 1.90 12.43 8.93
C VAL A 15 1.67 13.05 10.30
N THR A 16 1.37 14.34 10.33
CA THR A 16 0.89 15.00 11.53
C THR A 16 -0.48 14.38 11.82
N VAL A 17 -0.50 13.45 12.73
CA VAL A 17 -1.74 12.80 13.15
C VAL A 17 -2.37 13.70 14.18
N GLU A 18 -3.31 14.53 13.77
CA GLU A 18 -4.13 15.30 14.71
C GLU A 18 -5.21 14.39 15.30
N PRO A 19 -5.45 14.42 16.59
CA PRO A 19 -6.53 13.66 17.20
C PRO A 19 -7.86 14.21 16.69
N LEU A 20 -8.65 13.33 16.06
CA LEU A 20 -10.02 13.65 15.66
C LEU A 20 -10.94 13.56 16.86
N ALA A 21 -11.80 14.55 17.04
CA ALA A 21 -12.91 14.41 17.98
C ALA A 21 -13.82 13.26 17.49
N VAL A 22 -14.35 12.46 18.41
CA VAL A 22 -15.25 11.34 18.10
C VAL A 22 -16.44 11.79 17.24
N SER A 23 -16.87 13.03 17.41
CA SER A 23 -17.96 13.66 16.64
C SER A 23 -17.67 13.84 15.13
N THR A 24 -16.42 13.69 14.68
CA THR A 24 -16.06 13.83 13.27
C THR A 24 -16.07 12.50 12.51
N VAL A 25 -16.25 11.39 13.18
CA VAL A 25 -16.36 10.07 12.55
C VAL A 25 -17.78 9.90 12.02
N THR A 26 -17.91 9.62 10.72
CA THR A 26 -19.19 9.43 10.02
C THR A 26 -19.27 8.05 9.36
N GLY A 27 -20.50 7.62 9.04
CA GLY A 27 -20.73 6.35 8.34
C GLY A 27 -20.69 5.12 9.26
N PRO A 28 -20.52 3.93 8.68
CA PRO A 28 -20.59 2.65 9.42
C PRO A 28 -19.64 2.55 10.60
N LEU A 29 -18.50 3.21 10.54
CA LEU A 29 -17.54 3.24 11.65
C LEU A 29 -18.09 3.98 12.87
N ALA A 30 -18.83 5.06 12.67
CA ALA A 30 -19.47 5.80 13.77
C ALA A 30 -20.49 4.93 14.51
N GLU A 31 -21.26 4.11 13.77
CA GLU A 31 -22.22 3.18 14.37
C GLU A 31 -21.53 2.10 15.19
N ILE A 32 -20.45 1.52 14.67
CA ILE A 32 -19.65 0.51 15.38
C ILE A 32 -19.07 1.11 16.67
N MET A 33 -18.52 2.31 16.59
CA MET A 33 -17.93 2.97 17.76
C MET A 33 -18.98 3.30 18.81
N ALA A 34 -20.16 3.78 18.41
CA ALA A 34 -21.26 4.05 19.32
C ALA A 34 -21.75 2.76 20.01
N ALA A 35 -21.84 1.66 19.27
CA ALA A 35 -22.21 0.36 19.84
C ALA A 35 -21.15 -0.14 20.84
N MET A 36 -19.86 0.03 20.56
CA MET A 36 -18.79 -0.32 21.48
C MET A 36 -18.81 0.50 22.75
N ASP A 37 -19.07 1.81 22.67
CA ASP A 37 -19.16 2.69 23.84
C ASP A 37 -20.32 2.27 24.76
N VAL A 38 -21.45 1.87 24.19
CA VAL A 38 -22.61 1.38 24.95
C VAL A 38 -22.32 0.03 25.61
N GLU A 39 -21.70 -0.89 24.89
CA GLU A 39 -21.48 -2.25 25.39
C GLU A 39 -20.34 -2.33 26.42
N THR A 40 -19.28 -1.57 26.20
CA THR A 40 -18.07 -1.63 27.05
C THR A 40 -18.00 -0.53 28.11
N GLY A 41 -18.81 0.51 28.01
CA GLY A 41 -18.73 1.70 28.87
C GLY A 41 -17.39 2.43 28.79
N ARG A 42 -16.62 2.19 27.72
CA ARG A 42 -15.30 2.80 27.50
C ARG A 42 -15.36 3.68 26.27
N GLN A 43 -14.93 4.92 26.40
CA GLN A 43 -14.76 5.83 25.27
C GLN A 43 -13.40 5.61 24.62
N ALA A 44 -13.34 5.76 23.30
CA ALA A 44 -12.08 5.75 22.60
C ALA A 44 -11.20 6.93 23.07
N ALA A 45 -10.01 6.62 23.59
CA ALA A 45 -9.09 7.64 24.09
C ALA A 45 -8.41 8.42 22.95
N TYR A 46 -8.32 7.82 21.76
CA TYR A 46 -7.65 8.41 20.62
C TYR A 46 -8.15 7.83 19.32
N ILE A 47 -8.45 8.67 18.35
CA ILE A 47 -8.83 8.30 16.99
C ILE A 47 -7.94 9.04 16.02
N ALA A 48 -7.30 8.30 15.12
CA ALA A 48 -6.49 8.86 14.06
C ALA A 48 -7.06 8.49 12.69
N SER A 49 -7.22 9.47 11.82
CA SER A 49 -7.56 9.24 10.41
C SER A 49 -6.29 9.27 9.58
N ILE A 50 -6.03 8.18 8.85
CA ILE A 50 -4.91 8.12 7.92
C ILE A 50 -5.47 8.42 6.53
N PRO A 51 -5.08 9.52 5.89
CA PRO A 51 -5.58 9.87 4.57
C PRO A 51 -5.18 8.82 3.53
N ALA A 52 -6.08 8.57 2.58
CA ALA A 52 -5.79 7.71 1.44
C ALA A 52 -4.62 8.27 0.62
N ARG A 53 -3.68 7.42 0.25
CA ARG A 53 -2.58 7.77 -0.66
C ARG A 53 -2.91 7.33 -2.07
N ASN A 54 -2.64 8.18 -3.04
CA ASN A 54 -2.79 7.80 -4.44
C ASN A 54 -1.78 6.71 -4.81
N PRO A 55 -2.22 5.62 -5.45
CA PRO A 55 -1.34 4.55 -5.87
C PRO A 55 -0.43 5.03 -7.01
N LEU A 56 0.86 4.70 -6.92
CA LEU A 56 1.82 4.91 -7.98
C LEU A 56 1.94 3.64 -8.82
N TYR A 57 1.59 3.70 -10.09
CA TYR A 57 1.68 2.58 -11.03
C TYR A 57 2.92 2.71 -11.92
N GLY A 58 3.46 1.56 -12.33
CA GLY A 58 4.53 1.47 -13.29
C GLY A 58 4.12 0.66 -14.51
N GLN A 59 4.85 0.81 -15.60
CA GLN A 59 4.72 -0.04 -16.79
C GLN A 59 6.02 -0.82 -16.98
N PRO A 60 5.97 -2.16 -17.03
CA PRO A 60 7.16 -2.95 -17.28
C PRO A 60 7.67 -2.73 -18.72
N ASN A 61 8.98 -2.61 -18.86
CA ASN A 61 9.66 -2.51 -20.15
C ASN A 61 10.78 -3.59 -20.23
N PRO A 62 10.72 -4.57 -21.15
CA PRO A 62 9.61 -4.81 -22.07
C PRO A 62 8.29 -5.19 -21.36
N ARG A 63 7.17 -5.08 -22.07
CA ARG A 63 5.86 -5.46 -21.55
C ARG A 63 5.84 -6.91 -21.11
N LEU A 64 4.91 -7.23 -20.22
CA LEU A 64 4.67 -8.62 -19.83
C LEU A 64 4.13 -9.43 -21.02
N PRO A 65 4.47 -10.73 -21.10
CA PRO A 65 3.82 -11.63 -22.03
C PRO A 65 2.30 -11.60 -21.89
N SER A 66 1.58 -11.82 -22.99
CA SER A 66 0.12 -11.74 -23.03
C SER A 66 -0.54 -12.70 -22.04
N GLU A 67 -0.01 -13.91 -21.92
CA GLU A 67 -0.49 -14.97 -21.04
C GLU A 67 -0.40 -14.55 -19.58
N LEU A 68 0.75 -13.97 -19.19
CA LEU A 68 0.97 -13.49 -17.83
C LEU A 68 0.08 -12.28 -17.53
N SER A 69 -0.07 -11.36 -18.47
CA SER A 69 -0.97 -10.22 -18.34
C SER A 69 -2.42 -10.64 -18.15
N GLN A 70 -2.86 -11.69 -18.87
CA GLN A 70 -4.21 -12.24 -18.71
C GLN A 70 -4.39 -12.95 -17.37
N ALA A 71 -3.39 -13.72 -16.92
CA ALA A 71 -3.41 -14.38 -15.62
C ALA A 71 -3.53 -13.37 -14.48
N LEU A 72 -2.74 -12.28 -14.52
CA LEU A 72 -2.82 -11.20 -13.54
C LEU A 72 -4.21 -10.55 -13.51
N LYS A 73 -4.80 -10.29 -14.68
CA LYS A 73 -6.15 -9.73 -14.77
C LYS A 73 -7.22 -10.66 -14.17
N LYS A 74 -7.08 -11.97 -14.36
CA LYS A 74 -8.01 -12.97 -13.78
C LYS A 74 -7.98 -12.96 -12.24
N VAL A 75 -6.85 -12.67 -11.62
CA VAL A 75 -6.73 -12.52 -10.15
C VAL A 75 -6.94 -11.08 -9.68
N GLY A 76 -7.47 -10.20 -10.53
CA GLY A 76 -7.82 -8.83 -10.17
C GLY A 76 -6.71 -7.79 -10.29
N VAL A 77 -5.51 -8.19 -10.73
CA VAL A 77 -4.39 -7.27 -10.91
C VAL A 77 -4.43 -6.65 -12.30
N GLN A 78 -4.94 -5.44 -12.40
CA GLN A 78 -5.07 -4.72 -13.67
C GLN A 78 -3.81 -3.94 -14.05
N ARG A 79 -3.09 -3.45 -13.06
CA ARG A 79 -1.88 -2.63 -13.21
C ARG A 79 -0.89 -2.99 -12.10
N LEU A 80 0.39 -2.96 -12.42
CA LEU A 80 1.45 -3.14 -11.44
C LEU A 80 1.75 -1.80 -10.73
N TYR A 81 2.03 -1.87 -9.45
CA TYR A 81 2.58 -0.72 -8.73
C TYR A 81 4.02 -0.45 -9.16
N SER A 82 4.49 0.77 -8.95
CA SER A 82 5.82 1.21 -9.34
C SER A 82 6.93 0.32 -8.75
N HIS A 83 6.83 -0.08 -7.49
CA HIS A 83 7.81 -0.97 -6.84
C HIS A 83 7.79 -2.38 -7.42
N GLN A 84 6.63 -2.91 -7.81
CA GLN A 84 6.51 -4.22 -8.46
C GLN A 84 7.17 -4.20 -9.85
N THR A 85 6.97 -3.11 -10.59
CA THR A 85 7.63 -2.92 -11.90
C THR A 85 9.14 -2.79 -11.75
N ALA A 86 9.61 -2.05 -10.74
CA ALA A 86 11.03 -1.92 -10.45
C ALA A 86 11.68 -3.26 -10.07
N ALA A 87 11.00 -4.04 -9.22
CA ALA A 87 11.44 -5.38 -8.83
C ALA A 87 11.56 -6.31 -10.06
N LEU A 88 10.54 -6.32 -10.91
CA LEU A 88 10.54 -7.09 -12.14
C LEU A 88 11.72 -6.72 -13.06
N GLN A 89 12.00 -5.43 -13.21
CA GLN A 89 13.12 -4.97 -14.04
C GLN A 89 14.48 -5.35 -13.45
N ALA A 90 14.65 -5.25 -12.14
CA ALA A 90 15.88 -5.68 -11.47
C ALA A 90 16.10 -7.19 -11.65
N ALA A 91 15.06 -8.00 -11.47
CA ALA A 91 15.12 -9.45 -11.69
C ALA A 91 15.48 -9.82 -13.15
N ARG A 92 14.90 -9.13 -14.12
CA ARG A 92 15.23 -9.33 -15.55
C ARG A 92 16.69 -8.99 -15.90
N GLN A 93 17.31 -8.11 -15.10
CA GLN A 93 18.71 -7.75 -15.24
C GLN A 93 19.64 -8.66 -14.44
N GLY A 94 19.10 -9.71 -13.79
CA GLY A 94 19.89 -10.62 -12.95
C GLY A 94 20.45 -9.95 -11.68
N LYS A 95 19.82 -8.88 -11.22
CA LYS A 95 20.25 -8.16 -10.00
C LYS A 95 19.57 -8.71 -8.77
N ASP A 96 20.33 -8.79 -7.69
CA ASP A 96 19.75 -9.00 -6.36
C ASP A 96 18.95 -7.77 -5.95
N LEU A 97 17.81 -7.99 -5.30
CA LEU A 97 16.96 -6.90 -4.86
C LEU A 97 16.40 -7.12 -3.46
N VAL A 98 16.18 -6.03 -2.77
CA VAL A 98 15.45 -5.99 -1.51
C VAL A 98 14.28 -5.04 -1.69
N VAL A 99 13.07 -5.53 -1.43
CA VAL A 99 11.83 -4.73 -1.55
C VAL A 99 11.41 -4.25 -0.17
N VAL A 100 11.51 -2.95 0.05
CA VAL A 100 11.08 -2.30 1.29
C VAL A 100 9.92 -1.37 0.97
N THR A 101 8.73 -1.74 1.43
CA THR A 101 7.50 -0.94 1.26
C THR A 101 6.60 -1.13 2.48
N ALA A 102 5.61 -0.26 2.64
CA ALA A 102 4.61 -0.40 3.70
C ALA A 102 3.89 -1.75 3.65
N THR A 103 3.29 -2.17 4.74
CA THR A 103 2.43 -3.35 4.79
C THR A 103 1.26 -3.21 3.82
N SER A 104 0.75 -4.32 3.32
CA SER A 104 -0.38 -4.36 2.38
C SER A 104 -0.13 -3.63 1.04
N SER A 105 1.13 -3.45 0.65
CA SER A 105 1.50 -2.79 -0.61
C SER A 105 1.62 -3.72 -1.82
N GLY A 106 1.24 -4.99 -1.67
CA GLY A 106 1.33 -5.98 -2.75
C GLY A 106 2.75 -6.51 -3.00
N LYS A 107 3.61 -6.57 -1.98
CA LYS A 107 4.97 -7.14 -2.07
C LYS A 107 5.03 -8.56 -2.60
N THR A 108 3.99 -9.35 -2.35
CA THR A 108 3.88 -10.75 -2.78
C THR A 108 4.06 -10.95 -4.29
N LEU A 109 3.74 -9.95 -5.11
CA LEU A 109 3.96 -9.99 -6.55
C LEU A 109 5.40 -9.64 -6.99
N CYS A 110 6.29 -9.37 -6.05
CA CYS A 110 7.69 -9.06 -6.36
C CYS A 110 8.59 -10.31 -6.40
N TYR A 111 8.09 -11.47 -5.97
CA TYR A 111 8.81 -12.75 -5.91
C TYR A 111 7.94 -13.93 -6.30
#